data_1ffb006c8fe851660fe3bf9af298f1f2
#
_entry.id   1ffb006c8fe851660fe3bf9af298f1f2
#
_cell.length_a   1.000
_cell.length_b   1.000
_cell.length_c   1.000
_cell.angle_alpha   90.00
_cell.angle_beta   90.00
_cell.angle_gamma   90.00
#
_symmetry.space_group_name_H-M   'P 1'
#
loop_
_entity.id
_entity.type
_entity.pdbx_description
1 polymer ?
#
loop_
_entity_poly.entity_id
_entity_poly.type
_entity_poly.pdbx_seq_one_letter_code
_entity_poly.pdbx_strand_id
1 'polypeptide(L)'
;MDTKIKYSKKACACAVSLDLLGDRWTLIIIRDLFNGKCTFSEFLNDSSEGIATNILTDRLKKLLYLNIIDFRRKASDRKVKEYYLTNKGIDLYPVIFELQTWSLKHVEFEQSERTQKFVNLNKNASGEKVMSMYIDDYKNHRLKKFGF
;
A
#
# COMPACT_ATOMS: atom_id res chain seq x y z
N MET A 1 -6.30 -7.85 18.46
CA MET A 1 -6.99 -6.57 18.64
C MET A 1 -6.17 -5.46 17.97
N ASP A 2 -6.74 -4.79 17.01
CA ASP A 2 -6.06 -3.67 16.38
C ASP A 2 -6.03 -2.48 17.33
N THR A 3 -4.91 -2.30 18.00
CA THR A 3 -4.70 -1.13 18.85
C THR A 3 -4.59 0.12 17.99
N LYS A 4 -5.38 1.13 18.35
CA LYS A 4 -5.29 2.43 17.67
C LYS A 4 -3.92 3.07 17.92
N ILE A 5 -3.37 3.70 16.92
CA ILE A 5 -2.16 4.52 17.03
C ILE A 5 -2.48 5.72 17.91
N LYS A 6 -1.64 5.97 18.93
CA LYS A 6 -1.79 7.14 19.81
C LYS A 6 -1.15 8.36 19.14
N TYR A 7 -1.91 9.45 19.09
CA TYR A 7 -1.46 10.74 18.58
C TYR A 7 -1.60 11.77 19.70
N SER A 8 -0.52 12.44 20.07
CA SER A 8 -0.44 13.25 21.31
C SER A 8 -0.96 14.68 21.19
N LYS A 9 -1.22 15.14 19.97
CA LYS A 9 -1.62 16.52 19.71
C LYS A 9 -3.11 16.63 19.41
N LYS A 10 -3.74 17.72 19.84
CA LYS A 10 -5.07 18.10 19.32
C LYS A 10 -4.90 18.53 17.85
N ALA A 11 -5.54 17.83 16.93
CA ALA A 11 -5.38 18.07 15.50
C ALA A 11 -6.62 17.64 14.71
N CYS A 12 -6.75 18.13 13.48
CA CYS A 12 -7.77 17.61 12.58
C CYS A 12 -7.37 16.24 12.05
N ALA A 13 -8.34 15.41 11.70
CA ALA A 13 -8.10 14.05 11.21
C ALA A 13 -7.21 14.00 9.96
N CYS A 14 -7.36 14.96 9.05
CA CYS A 14 -6.54 15.05 7.86
C CYS A 14 -5.05 15.30 8.20
N ALA A 15 -4.79 16.23 9.12
CA ALA A 15 -3.41 16.52 9.54
C ALA A 15 -2.76 15.31 10.22
N VAL A 16 -3.49 14.56 11.02
CA VAL A 16 -3.02 13.32 11.65
C VAL A 16 -2.59 12.30 10.59
N SER A 17 -3.43 12.07 9.59
CA SER A 17 -3.12 11.13 8.51
C SER A 17 -1.90 11.57 7.71
N LEU A 18 -1.79 12.85 7.40
CA LEU A 18 -0.66 13.38 6.63
C LEU A 18 0.66 13.29 7.42
N ASP A 19 0.64 13.53 8.72
CA ASP A 19 1.84 13.37 9.56
C ASP A 19 2.33 11.91 9.59
N LEU A 20 1.42 10.95 9.57
CA LEU A 20 1.76 9.53 9.63
C LEU A 20 2.10 8.94 8.25
N LEU A 21 1.39 9.34 7.22
CA LEU A 21 1.36 8.67 5.92
C LEU A 21 1.62 9.60 4.73
N GLY A 22 1.76 10.90 4.95
CA GLY A 22 1.65 11.90 3.89
C GLY A 22 2.87 12.02 2.97
N ASP A 23 3.93 11.27 3.21
CA ASP A 23 5.08 11.30 2.31
C ASP A 23 4.89 10.36 1.11
N ARG A 24 5.50 10.74 0.00
CA ARG A 24 5.41 10.02 -1.27
C ARG A 24 5.78 8.54 -1.14
N TRP A 25 6.89 8.25 -0.49
CA TRP A 25 7.45 6.91 -0.46
C TRP A 25 6.66 5.93 0.40
N THR A 26 6.08 6.40 1.50
CA THR A 26 5.17 5.60 2.33
C THR A 26 3.97 5.10 1.51
N LEU A 27 3.32 6.00 0.76
CA LEU A 27 2.17 5.66 -0.07
C LEU A 27 2.55 4.78 -1.27
N ILE A 28 3.71 4.98 -1.87
CA ILE A 28 4.23 4.12 -2.94
C ILE A 28 4.47 2.69 -2.44
N ILE A 29 5.06 2.51 -1.26
CA ILE A 29 5.29 1.18 -0.68
C ILE A 29 3.95 0.48 -0.40
N ILE A 30 2.98 1.19 0.15
CA ILE A 30 1.64 0.64 0.39
C ILE A 30 0.99 0.20 -0.93
N ARG A 31 1.07 1.04 -1.97
CA ARG A 31 0.60 0.68 -3.32
C ARG A 31 1.28 -0.60 -3.83
N ASP A 32 2.58 -0.69 -3.69
CA ASP A 32 3.37 -1.83 -4.16
C ASP A 32 2.98 -3.13 -3.42
N LEU A 33 2.68 -3.04 -2.13
CA LEU A 33 2.14 -4.17 -1.36
C LEU A 33 0.78 -4.63 -1.91
N PHE A 34 -0.14 -3.71 -2.22
CA PHE A 34 -1.40 -4.05 -2.88
C PHE A 34 -1.19 -4.70 -4.25
N ASN A 35 -0.10 -4.38 -4.93
CA ASN A 35 0.29 -4.96 -6.21
C ASN A 35 1.02 -6.31 -6.09
N GLY A 36 1.17 -6.83 -4.87
CA GLY A 36 1.75 -8.15 -4.62
C GLY A 36 3.25 -8.18 -4.35
N LYS A 37 3.94 -7.04 -4.35
CA LYS A 37 5.33 -6.97 -3.90
C LYS A 37 5.41 -7.19 -2.40
N CYS A 38 6.41 -7.92 -1.95
CA CYS A 38 6.53 -8.26 -0.52
C CYS A 38 7.95 -8.31 0.02
N THR A 39 8.98 -8.33 -0.82
CA THR A 39 10.39 -8.36 -0.36
C THR A 39 11.07 -7.02 -0.57
N PHE A 40 12.11 -6.78 0.24
CA PHE A 40 12.96 -5.59 0.10
C PHE A 40 13.49 -5.43 -1.34
N SER A 41 13.95 -6.53 -1.92
CA SER A 41 14.47 -6.55 -3.30
C SER A 41 13.41 -6.16 -4.33
N GLU A 42 12.18 -6.66 -4.18
CA GLU A 42 11.08 -6.29 -5.08
C GLU A 42 10.73 -4.81 -4.98
N PHE A 43 10.65 -4.25 -3.77
CA PHE A 43 10.41 -2.81 -3.60
C PHE A 43 11.52 -1.97 -4.21
N LEU A 44 12.77 -2.40 -4.07
CA LEU A 44 13.93 -1.64 -4.52
C LEU A 44 14.10 -1.70 -6.05
N ASN A 45 13.99 -2.89 -6.63
CA ASN A 45 14.39 -3.14 -8.01
C ASN A 45 13.24 -3.10 -9.00
N ASP A 46 12.02 -3.44 -8.55
CA ASP A 46 10.85 -3.54 -9.43
C ASP A 46 9.94 -2.30 -9.36
N SER A 47 10.39 -1.26 -8.67
CA SER A 47 9.67 0.01 -8.57
C SER A 47 10.10 0.95 -9.71
N SER A 48 9.13 1.45 -10.47
CA SER A 48 9.36 2.43 -11.55
C SER A 48 9.81 3.79 -11.03
N GLU A 49 9.53 4.11 -9.77
CA GLU A 49 9.87 5.39 -9.14
C GLU A 49 11.31 5.47 -8.63
N GLY A 50 12.00 4.33 -8.48
CA GLY A 50 13.41 4.29 -8.11
C GLY A 50 13.71 4.73 -6.68
N ILE A 51 13.09 4.08 -5.69
CA ILE A 51 13.33 4.37 -4.27
C ILE A 51 14.78 4.07 -3.87
N ALA A 52 15.38 4.96 -3.07
CA ALA A 52 16.71 4.73 -2.50
C ALA A 52 16.65 3.73 -1.33
N THR A 53 17.71 2.96 -1.16
CA THR A 53 17.83 1.91 -0.14
C THR A 53 17.58 2.42 1.29
N ASN A 54 18.19 3.55 1.64
CA ASN A 54 18.03 4.15 2.97
C ASN A 54 16.61 4.63 3.24
N ILE A 55 15.93 5.16 2.22
CA ILE A 55 14.53 5.59 2.33
C ILE A 55 13.61 4.39 2.50
N LEU A 56 13.79 3.35 1.69
CA LEU A 56 13.02 2.12 1.81
C LEU A 56 13.16 1.49 3.20
N THR A 57 14.38 1.39 3.71
CA THR A 57 14.66 0.86 5.04
C THR A 57 13.91 1.66 6.12
N ASP A 58 13.99 2.99 6.07
CA ASP A 58 13.34 3.88 7.02
C ASP A 58 11.81 3.75 6.97
N ARG A 59 11.23 3.75 5.77
CA ARG A 59 9.78 3.66 5.60
C ARG A 59 9.21 2.31 6.01
N LEU A 60 9.91 1.21 5.75
CA LEU A 60 9.49 -0.11 6.24
C LEU A 60 9.49 -0.19 7.77
N LYS A 61 10.50 0.38 8.43
CA LYS A 61 10.52 0.50 9.90
C LYS A 61 9.34 1.29 10.44
N LYS A 62 9.05 2.44 9.83
CA LYS A 62 7.91 3.28 10.19
C LYS A 62 6.58 2.54 10.04
N LEU A 63 6.38 1.88 8.91
CA LEU A 63 5.15 1.13 8.64
C LEU A 63 4.95 -0.05 9.61
N LEU A 64 6.04 -0.73 10.00
CA LEU A 64 6.03 -1.76 11.04
C LEU A 64 5.65 -1.17 12.41
N TYR A 65 6.26 -0.05 12.78
CA TYR A 65 5.96 0.65 14.03
C TYR A 65 4.49 1.07 14.12
N LEU A 66 3.90 1.51 13.02
CA LEU A 66 2.49 1.89 12.93
C LEU A 66 1.54 0.70 12.80
N ASN A 67 2.03 -0.53 12.76
CA ASN A 67 1.25 -1.75 12.53
C ASN A 67 0.42 -1.72 11.23
N ILE A 68 0.89 -1.01 10.23
CA ILE A 68 0.30 -0.99 8.89
C ILE A 68 0.74 -2.19 8.09
N ILE A 69 1.98 -2.63 8.31
CA ILE A 69 2.53 -3.86 7.77
C ILE A 69 3.07 -4.74 8.87
N ASP A 70 3.25 -6.01 8.55
CA ASP A 70 4.03 -6.95 9.34
C ASP A 70 4.84 -7.83 8.38
N PHE A 71 5.64 -8.74 8.88
CA PHE A 71 6.43 -9.63 8.05
C PHE A 71 6.56 -11.02 8.66
N ARG A 72 6.86 -11.99 7.79
CA ARG A 72 7.40 -13.28 8.19
C ARG A 72 8.76 -13.48 7.53
N ARG A 73 9.55 -14.39 8.07
CA ARG A 73 10.79 -14.80 7.39
C ARG A 73 10.48 -15.90 6.39
N LYS A 74 11.03 -15.78 5.19
CA LYS A 74 10.84 -16.75 4.11
C LYS A 74 11.37 -18.12 4.55
N ALA A 75 10.56 -19.18 4.36
CA ALA A 75 10.92 -20.52 4.81
C ALA A 75 12.20 -21.06 4.13
N SER A 76 12.39 -20.76 2.84
CA SER A 76 13.54 -21.18 2.04
C SER A 76 14.82 -20.37 2.28
N ASP A 77 14.69 -19.16 2.82
CA ASP A 77 15.82 -18.28 3.17
C ASP A 77 15.41 -17.34 4.32
N ARG A 78 15.80 -17.70 5.53
CA ARG A 78 15.42 -16.98 6.76
C ARG A 78 16.00 -15.57 6.86
N LYS A 79 16.91 -15.17 6.00
CA LYS A 79 17.42 -13.80 5.91
C LYS A 79 16.41 -12.86 5.20
N VAL A 80 15.58 -13.43 4.35
CA VAL A 80 14.58 -12.67 3.60
C VAL A 80 13.31 -12.49 4.42
N LYS A 81 12.89 -11.23 4.57
CA LYS A 81 11.58 -10.86 5.12
C LYS A 81 10.57 -10.72 3.99
N GLU A 82 9.42 -11.33 4.18
CA GLU A 82 8.27 -11.15 3.31
C GLU A 82 7.23 -10.31 4.04
N TYR A 83 7.02 -9.09 3.58
CA TYR A 83 6.10 -8.12 4.19
C TYR A 83 4.69 -8.27 3.66
N TYR A 84 3.71 -7.94 4.48
CA TYR A 84 2.30 -7.94 4.11
C TYR A 84 1.55 -6.82 4.84
N LEU A 85 0.43 -6.39 4.24
CA LEU A 85 -0.48 -5.44 4.87
C LEU A 85 -1.29 -6.12 5.97
N THR A 86 -1.32 -5.52 7.14
CA THR A 86 -2.28 -5.86 8.19
C THR A 86 -3.69 -5.41 7.79
N ASN A 87 -4.71 -5.76 8.56
CA ASN A 87 -6.06 -5.25 8.30
C ASN A 87 -6.10 -3.71 8.33
N LYS A 88 -5.36 -3.10 9.26
CA LYS A 88 -5.16 -1.64 9.32
C LYS A 88 -4.55 -1.09 8.03
N GLY A 89 -3.57 -1.79 7.47
CA GLY A 89 -2.95 -1.42 6.20
C GLY A 89 -3.90 -1.57 5.01
N ILE A 90 -4.71 -2.62 4.99
CA ILE A 90 -5.71 -2.85 3.94
C ILE A 90 -6.76 -1.73 3.93
N ASP A 91 -7.11 -1.18 5.08
CA ASP A 91 -8.04 -0.05 5.20
C ASP A 91 -7.53 1.23 4.51
N LEU A 92 -6.28 1.28 4.09
CA LEU A 92 -5.71 2.39 3.32
C LEU A 92 -5.97 2.29 1.81
N TYR A 93 -6.54 1.20 1.31
CA TYR A 93 -6.81 1.11 -0.13
C TYR A 93 -7.69 2.25 -0.66
N PRO A 94 -8.75 2.70 0.03
CA PRO A 94 -9.53 3.86 -0.42
C PRO A 94 -8.69 5.12 -0.64
N VAL A 95 -7.65 5.35 0.15
CA VAL A 95 -6.72 6.49 -0.06
C VAL A 95 -5.97 6.32 -1.37
N ILE A 96 -5.43 5.15 -1.64
CA ILE A 96 -4.73 4.83 -2.90
C ILE A 96 -5.68 4.96 -4.10
N PHE A 97 -6.91 4.47 -3.95
CA PHE A 97 -7.95 4.57 -4.97
C PHE A 97 -8.26 6.02 -5.34
N GLU A 98 -8.52 6.86 -4.34
CA GLU A 98 -8.91 8.27 -4.57
C GLU A 98 -7.75 9.12 -5.10
N LEU A 99 -6.51 8.84 -4.73
CA LEU A 99 -5.34 9.49 -5.33
C LEU A 99 -5.26 9.20 -6.84
N GLN A 100 -5.51 7.97 -7.26
CA GLN A 100 -5.56 7.60 -8.68
C GLN A 100 -6.71 8.29 -9.40
N THR A 101 -7.89 8.28 -8.79
CA THR A 101 -9.09 8.92 -9.34
C THR A 101 -8.88 10.41 -9.56
N TRP A 102 -8.29 11.09 -8.61
CA TRP A 102 -7.99 12.52 -8.73
C TRP A 102 -7.02 12.80 -9.89
N SER A 103 -5.94 12.04 -10.00
CA SER A 103 -4.95 12.22 -11.08
C SER A 103 -5.54 11.98 -12.45
N LEU A 104 -6.36 10.93 -12.60
CA LEU A 104 -7.01 10.60 -13.86
C LEU A 104 -8.01 11.68 -14.31
N LYS A 105 -8.63 12.37 -13.36
CA LYS A 105 -9.59 13.43 -13.64
C LYS A 105 -8.92 14.75 -14.03
N HIS A 106 -7.77 15.08 -13.45
CA HIS A 106 -7.20 16.42 -13.48
C HIS A 106 -5.83 16.52 -14.13
N VAL A 107 -5.15 15.43 -14.39
CA VAL A 107 -3.80 15.42 -14.94
C VAL A 107 -3.75 14.61 -16.23
N GLU A 108 -3.15 15.16 -17.26
CA GLU A 108 -2.87 14.42 -18.50
C GLU A 108 -1.50 13.76 -18.40
N PHE A 109 -1.45 12.43 -18.59
CA PHE A 109 -0.20 11.68 -18.55
C PHE A 109 -0.34 10.35 -19.32
N GLU A 110 0.78 9.79 -19.75
CA GLU A 110 0.82 8.46 -20.36
C GLU A 110 0.58 7.39 -19.29
N GLN A 111 -0.46 6.57 -19.50
CA GLN A 111 -0.92 5.60 -18.51
C GLN A 111 -0.14 4.29 -18.60
N SER A 112 0.33 3.79 -17.44
CA SER A 112 0.86 2.43 -17.31
C SER A 112 -0.24 1.36 -17.55
N GLU A 113 0.15 0.12 -17.80
CA GLU A 113 -0.79 -1.00 -17.93
C GLU A 113 -1.70 -1.15 -16.71
N ARG A 114 -1.16 -0.98 -15.50
CA ARG A 114 -1.93 -1.04 -14.27
C ARG A 114 -2.97 0.08 -14.20
N THR A 115 -2.61 1.28 -14.61
CA THR A 115 -3.53 2.42 -14.68
C THR A 115 -4.62 2.17 -15.72
N GLN A 116 -4.28 1.63 -16.88
CA GLN A 116 -5.25 1.28 -17.93
C GLN A 116 -6.26 0.24 -17.42
N LYS A 117 -5.80 -0.78 -16.68
CA LYS A 117 -6.67 -1.77 -16.04
C LYS A 117 -7.63 -1.11 -15.04
N PHE A 118 -7.11 -0.22 -14.20
CA PHE A 118 -7.89 0.54 -13.23
C PHE A 118 -8.98 1.39 -13.91
N VAL A 119 -8.63 2.10 -14.97
CA VAL A 119 -9.57 2.89 -15.78
C VAL A 119 -10.67 2.00 -16.37
N ASN A 120 -10.31 0.87 -16.95
CA ASN A 120 -11.27 -0.04 -17.56
C ASN A 120 -12.24 -0.64 -16.55
N LEU A 121 -11.76 -1.03 -15.38
CA LEU A 121 -12.62 -1.53 -14.31
C LEU A 121 -13.63 -0.46 -13.85
N ASN A 122 -13.19 0.79 -13.71
CA ASN A 122 -14.05 1.90 -13.30
C ASN A 122 -15.06 2.35 -14.38
N LYS A 123 -14.85 2.00 -15.65
CA LYS A 123 -15.84 2.21 -16.71
C LYS A 123 -17.03 1.26 -16.60
N ASN A 124 -16.82 0.06 -16.06
CA ASN A 124 -17.80 -1.04 -16.07
C ASN A 124 -18.44 -1.30 -14.71
N ALA A 125 -18.01 -0.61 -13.66
CA ALA A 125 -18.52 -0.80 -12.30
C ALA A 125 -18.42 0.50 -11.49
N SER A 126 -19.17 0.58 -10.39
CA SER A 126 -19.06 1.70 -9.45
C SER A 126 -17.69 1.72 -8.77
N GLY A 127 -17.27 2.89 -8.30
CA GLY A 127 -16.02 3.04 -7.54
C GLY A 127 -15.98 2.16 -6.29
N GLU A 128 -17.08 2.06 -5.57
CA GLU A 128 -17.20 1.16 -4.39
C GLU A 128 -16.96 -0.30 -4.76
N LYS A 129 -17.53 -0.76 -5.86
CA LYS A 129 -17.34 -2.13 -6.35
C LYS A 129 -15.89 -2.39 -6.75
N VAL A 130 -15.27 -1.45 -7.47
CA VAL A 130 -13.86 -1.57 -7.86
C VAL A 130 -12.95 -1.58 -6.65
N MET A 131 -13.17 -0.70 -5.65
CA MET A 131 -12.44 -0.73 -4.39
C MET A 131 -12.54 -2.08 -3.69
N SER A 132 -13.76 -2.64 -3.59
CA SER A 132 -13.98 -3.96 -2.99
C SER A 132 -13.25 -5.06 -3.74
N MET A 133 -13.22 -5.02 -5.06
CA MET A 133 -12.48 -5.98 -5.88
C MET A 133 -10.99 -5.98 -5.55
N TYR A 134 -10.35 -4.82 -5.49
CA TYR A 134 -8.93 -4.72 -5.17
C TYR A 134 -8.62 -5.15 -3.73
N ILE A 135 -9.49 -4.79 -2.79
CA ILE A 135 -9.35 -5.22 -1.38
C ILE A 135 -9.46 -6.74 -1.27
N ASP A 136 -10.46 -7.33 -1.89
CA ASP A 136 -10.68 -8.77 -1.87
C ASP A 136 -9.57 -9.53 -2.59
N ASP A 137 -9.08 -9.02 -3.71
CA ASP A 137 -7.92 -9.58 -4.42
C ASP A 137 -6.69 -9.62 -3.52
N TYR A 138 -6.42 -8.55 -2.80
CA TYR A 138 -5.29 -8.53 -1.86
C TYR A 138 -5.49 -9.48 -0.69
N LYS A 139 -6.68 -9.52 -0.08
CA LYS A 139 -6.99 -10.45 1.01
C LYS A 139 -6.83 -11.91 0.56
N ASN A 140 -7.27 -12.23 -0.64
CA ASN A 140 -7.10 -13.57 -1.21
C ASN A 140 -5.62 -13.89 -1.48
N HIS A 141 -4.86 -12.94 -1.99
CA HIS A 141 -3.41 -13.07 -2.16
C HIS A 141 -2.71 -13.33 -0.81
N ARG A 142 -3.04 -12.52 0.21
CA ARG A 142 -2.49 -12.68 1.56
C ARG A 142 -2.84 -14.04 2.16
N LEU A 143 -4.09 -14.47 2.02
CA LEU A 143 -4.53 -15.79 2.50
C LEU A 143 -3.74 -16.93 1.85
N LYS A 144 -3.60 -16.89 0.52
CA LYS A 144 -2.85 -17.91 -0.22
C LYS A 144 -1.38 -17.96 0.15
N LYS A 145 -0.75 -16.80 0.28
CA LYS A 145 0.69 -16.70 0.51
C LYS A 145 1.06 -16.86 1.98
N PHE A 146 0.32 -16.25 2.89
CA PHE A 146 0.66 -16.14 4.32
C PHE A 146 -0.25 -16.96 5.23
N GLY A 147 -1.41 -17.41 4.75
CA GLY A 147 -2.32 -18.29 5.47
C GLY A 147 -3.40 -17.58 6.30
N PHE A 148 -3.59 -16.27 6.13
CA PHE A 148 -4.61 -15.52 6.88
C PHE A 148 -5.10 -14.29 6.13
#